data_e16e033810d89bf7f088e3d6e180f11f
#
_entry.id   e16e033810d89bf7f088e3d6e180f11f
#
_cell.length_a   1.000
_cell.length_b   1.000
_cell.length_c   1.000
_cell.angle_alpha   90.00
_cell.angle_beta   90.00
_cell.angle_gamma   90.00
#
_symmetry.space_group_name_H-M   'P 1'
#
loop_
_entity.id
_entity.type
_entity.pdbx_description
1 polymer ?
#
loop_
_entity_poly.entity_id
_entity_poly.type
_entity_poly.pdbx_seq_one_letter_code
_entity_poly.pdbx_strand_id
1 'polypeptide(L)'
;LAEVRDRVANDQLPLLSLLQTEPLQLQSSHLSFQEYFAARALCEDGTVLSGVPPWQWPAWWANAVKLGEEMGDKFRRGLLRAAGVRDDTLDLSQKLGGDRPTVLRVVVELSAVLTDLNLRLNDIGNDGAKAIAEALGSYRVLTDLNLQDNNIGAEGADAVAKALKSG
;
A
#
# COMPACT_ATOMS: atom_id res chain seq x y z
N LEU A 1 11.66 -25.27 -13.20
CA LEU A 1 11.00 -25.65 -11.95
C LEU A 1 11.63 -26.89 -11.33
N ALA A 2 11.89 -28.00 -12.11
CA ALA A 2 12.52 -29.21 -11.61
C ALA A 2 13.92 -28.92 -11.00
N GLU A 3 14.75 -28.18 -11.71
CA GLU A 3 16.10 -27.80 -11.25
C GLU A 3 16.07 -26.97 -9.93
N VAL A 4 15.11 -26.04 -9.79
CA VAL A 4 14.95 -25.29 -8.54
C VAL A 4 14.57 -26.22 -7.39
N ARG A 5 13.63 -27.14 -7.63
CA ARG A 5 13.21 -28.15 -6.65
C ARG A 5 14.39 -28.98 -6.17
N ASP A 6 15.18 -29.50 -7.10
CA ASP A 6 16.34 -30.36 -6.79
C ASP A 6 17.41 -29.60 -6.01
N ARG A 7 17.67 -28.36 -6.36
CA ARG A 7 18.63 -27.50 -5.65
C ARG A 7 18.17 -27.13 -4.25
N VAL A 8 16.86 -26.85 -4.05
CA VAL A 8 16.30 -26.59 -2.72
C VAL A 8 16.32 -27.84 -1.85
N ALA A 9 15.92 -29.00 -2.42
CA ALA A 9 15.91 -30.28 -1.70
C ALA A 9 17.30 -30.71 -1.24
N ASN A 10 18.36 -30.29 -1.94
CA ASN A 10 19.77 -30.60 -1.62
C ASN A 10 20.48 -29.44 -0.87
N ASP A 11 19.71 -28.50 -0.30
CA ASP A 11 20.22 -27.35 0.47
C ASP A 11 21.21 -26.45 -0.31
N GLN A 12 21.07 -26.42 -1.63
CA GLN A 12 21.91 -25.63 -2.53
C GLN A 12 21.40 -24.21 -2.78
N LEU A 13 20.24 -23.86 -2.20
CA LEU A 13 19.66 -22.53 -2.21
C LEU A 13 19.35 -22.10 -0.78
N PRO A 14 20.33 -21.59 -0.03
CA PRO A 14 20.23 -21.35 1.42
C PRO A 14 19.16 -20.32 1.82
N LEU A 15 18.63 -19.55 0.87
CA LEU A 15 17.56 -18.58 1.09
C LEU A 15 16.15 -19.15 0.91
N LEU A 16 16.04 -20.42 0.47
CA LEU A 16 14.77 -21.06 0.24
C LEU A 16 14.74 -22.42 0.96
N SER A 17 13.66 -22.65 1.67
CA SER A 17 13.38 -23.94 2.32
C SER A 17 12.19 -24.61 1.60
N LEU A 18 12.34 -25.92 1.37
CA LEU A 18 11.28 -26.73 0.81
C LEU A 18 10.27 -27.09 1.92
N LEU A 19 9.01 -26.67 1.76
CA LEU A 19 7.92 -27.05 2.67
C LEU A 19 7.21 -28.30 2.19
N GLN A 20 6.99 -28.43 0.87
CA GLN A 20 6.26 -29.52 0.27
C GLN A 20 6.68 -29.72 -1.18
N THR A 21 6.74 -30.97 -1.64
CA THR A 21 7.13 -31.31 -3.00
C THR A 21 5.96 -31.29 -3.98
N GLU A 22 4.75 -31.67 -3.54
CA GLU A 22 3.55 -31.73 -4.38
C GLU A 22 2.28 -31.33 -3.61
N PRO A 23 1.65 -30.18 -3.96
CA PRO A 23 2.19 -29.15 -4.84
C PRO A 23 3.47 -28.53 -4.29
N LEU A 24 4.35 -28.01 -5.17
CA LEU A 24 5.61 -27.40 -4.72
C LEU A 24 5.35 -26.18 -3.85
N GLN A 25 5.82 -26.24 -2.60
CA GLN A 25 5.76 -25.12 -1.66
C GLN A 25 7.17 -24.79 -1.17
N LEU A 26 7.56 -23.55 -1.31
CA LEU A 26 8.84 -23.02 -0.90
C LEU A 26 8.62 -21.88 0.11
N GLN A 27 9.49 -21.79 1.09
CA GLN A 27 9.54 -20.67 2.02
C GLN A 27 10.90 -19.98 1.92
N SER A 28 10.92 -18.66 1.90
CA SER A 28 12.14 -17.90 2.06
C SER A 28 12.58 -17.95 3.53
N SER A 29 13.86 -18.17 3.76
CA SER A 29 14.45 -18.17 5.10
C SER A 29 14.50 -16.77 5.73
N HIS A 30 14.37 -15.71 4.94
CA HIS A 30 14.34 -14.32 5.39
C HIS A 30 13.01 -13.64 5.06
N LEU A 31 12.36 -13.06 6.07
CA LEU A 31 11.10 -12.34 5.92
C LEU A 31 11.22 -11.20 4.90
N SER A 32 12.33 -10.46 4.91
CA SER A 32 12.59 -9.35 3.97
C SER A 32 12.57 -9.79 2.49
N PHE A 33 12.98 -11.03 2.19
CA PHE A 33 12.86 -11.54 0.82
C PHE A 33 11.43 -11.87 0.45
N GLN A 34 10.64 -12.40 1.39
CA GLN A 34 9.21 -12.65 1.16
C GLN A 34 8.49 -11.32 0.89
N GLU A 35 8.77 -10.30 1.69
CA GLU A 35 8.22 -8.95 1.55
C GLU A 35 8.63 -8.31 0.22
N TYR A 36 9.89 -8.42 -0.18
CA TYR A 36 10.39 -7.93 -1.46
C TYR A 36 9.70 -8.62 -2.64
N PHE A 37 9.61 -9.95 -2.63
CA PHE A 37 8.98 -10.69 -3.72
C PHE A 37 7.47 -10.44 -3.78
N ALA A 38 6.81 -10.25 -2.64
CA ALA A 38 5.41 -9.85 -2.59
C ALA A 38 5.21 -8.47 -3.22
N ALA A 39 6.03 -7.48 -2.84
CA ALA A 39 5.98 -6.14 -3.43
C ALA A 39 6.26 -6.18 -4.94
N ARG A 40 7.24 -6.97 -5.37
CA ARG A 40 7.58 -7.13 -6.79
C ARG A 40 6.46 -7.80 -7.58
N ALA A 41 5.81 -8.84 -7.03
CA ALA A 41 4.69 -9.51 -7.69
C ALA A 41 3.52 -8.55 -7.94
N LEU A 42 3.29 -7.60 -7.02
CA LEU A 42 2.27 -6.56 -7.21
C LEU A 42 2.59 -5.61 -8.37
N CYS A 43 3.86 -5.48 -8.76
CA CYS A 43 4.23 -4.69 -9.94
C CYS A 43 3.88 -5.39 -11.27
N GLU A 44 3.56 -6.67 -11.26
CA GLU A 44 3.26 -7.47 -12.46
C GLU A 44 1.77 -7.50 -12.75
N ASP A 45 1.42 -7.60 -14.05
CA ASP A 45 0.03 -7.70 -14.47
C ASP A 45 -0.56 -9.07 -14.12
N GLY A 46 -1.83 -9.06 -13.73
CA GLY A 46 -2.56 -10.28 -13.41
C GLY A 46 -2.52 -10.71 -11.95
N THR A 47 -1.75 -10.03 -11.08
CA THR A 47 -1.82 -10.25 -9.64
C THR A 47 -3.17 -9.77 -9.11
N VAL A 48 -3.89 -10.63 -8.39
CA VAL A 48 -5.14 -10.31 -7.70
C VAL A 48 -4.97 -10.61 -6.23
N LEU A 49 -5.30 -9.63 -5.39
CA LEU A 49 -5.32 -9.82 -3.94
C LEU A 49 -6.62 -10.52 -3.53
N SER A 50 -6.48 -11.59 -2.76
CA SER A 50 -7.59 -12.26 -2.10
C SER A 50 -7.63 -11.87 -0.62
N GLY A 51 -8.80 -11.50 -0.11
CA GLY A 51 -8.99 -11.11 1.29
C GLY A 51 -9.12 -9.61 1.49
N VAL A 52 -8.53 -9.09 2.56
CA VAL A 52 -8.65 -7.67 2.91
C VAL A 52 -7.81 -6.78 2.00
N PRO A 53 -8.32 -5.60 1.61
CA PRO A 53 -7.58 -4.68 0.76
C PRO A 53 -6.37 -4.08 1.48
N PRO A 54 -5.38 -3.52 0.74
CA PRO A 54 -4.12 -3.01 1.30
C PRO A 54 -4.27 -1.99 2.44
N TRP A 55 -5.28 -1.15 2.39
CA TRP A 55 -5.58 -0.16 3.42
C TRP A 55 -6.18 -0.72 4.70
N GLN A 56 -6.40 -2.04 4.77
CA GLN A 56 -6.84 -2.76 5.97
C GLN A 56 -5.80 -3.80 6.41
N TRP A 57 -4.63 -3.82 5.79
CA TRP A 57 -3.59 -4.77 6.16
C TRP A 57 -3.03 -4.48 7.56
N PRO A 58 -2.73 -5.54 8.33
CA PRO A 58 -2.03 -5.40 9.59
C PRO A 58 -0.66 -4.74 9.44
N ALA A 59 -0.16 -4.14 10.52
CA ALA A 59 1.13 -3.44 10.54
C ALA A 59 2.32 -4.27 10.06
N TRP A 60 2.28 -5.60 10.17
CA TRP A 60 3.35 -6.47 9.69
C TRP A 60 3.55 -6.46 8.16
N TRP A 61 2.57 -5.97 7.38
CA TRP A 61 2.74 -5.71 5.94
C TRP A 61 3.47 -4.39 5.63
N ALA A 62 3.76 -3.58 6.66
CA ALA A 62 4.37 -2.27 6.47
C ALA A 62 5.72 -2.32 5.73
N ASN A 63 6.52 -3.38 5.94
CA ASN A 63 7.79 -3.54 5.24
C ASN A 63 7.60 -3.85 3.75
N ALA A 64 6.61 -4.67 3.39
CA ALA A 64 6.30 -4.95 1.99
C ALA A 64 5.86 -3.67 1.26
N VAL A 65 5.05 -2.83 1.92
CA VAL A 65 4.65 -1.52 1.39
C VAL A 65 5.86 -0.61 1.26
N LYS A 66 6.70 -0.50 2.30
CA LYS A 66 7.92 0.32 2.28
C LYS A 66 8.89 -0.08 1.17
N LEU A 67 9.13 -1.37 0.96
CA LEU A 67 9.95 -1.87 -0.15
C LEU A 67 9.31 -1.59 -1.51
N GLY A 68 7.97 -1.66 -1.57
CA GLY A 68 7.22 -1.30 -2.77
C GLY A 68 7.30 0.18 -3.12
N GLU A 69 7.33 1.07 -2.12
CA GLU A 69 7.51 2.51 -2.29
C GLU A 69 8.79 2.80 -3.10
N GLU A 70 9.87 2.08 -2.84
CA GLU A 70 11.13 2.20 -3.58
C GLU A 70 11.00 1.74 -5.06
N MET A 71 9.99 0.94 -5.38
CA MET A 71 9.65 0.53 -6.75
C MET A 71 8.80 1.57 -7.50
N GLY A 72 8.38 2.63 -6.82
CA GLY A 72 7.68 3.79 -7.37
C GLY A 72 6.27 3.49 -7.86
N ASP A 73 5.83 4.24 -8.87
CA ASP A 73 4.45 4.21 -9.37
C ASP A 73 4.02 2.85 -9.91
N LYS A 74 4.98 2.05 -10.37
CA LYS A 74 4.67 0.69 -10.84
C LYS A 74 4.09 -0.17 -9.72
N PHE A 75 4.63 -0.08 -8.51
CA PHE A 75 4.11 -0.75 -7.33
C PHE A 75 2.75 -0.17 -6.93
N ARG A 76 2.62 1.15 -6.83
CA ARG A 76 1.38 1.82 -6.42
C ARG A 76 0.21 1.46 -7.32
N ARG A 77 0.39 1.56 -8.64
CA ARG A 77 -0.62 1.15 -9.63
C ARG A 77 -0.91 -0.34 -9.59
N GLY A 78 0.11 -1.17 -9.41
CA GLY A 78 -0.02 -2.61 -9.24
C GLY A 78 -0.83 -2.97 -8.01
N LEU A 79 -0.57 -2.32 -6.88
CA LEU A 79 -1.29 -2.52 -5.62
C LEU A 79 -2.77 -2.15 -5.74
N LEU A 80 -3.08 -0.98 -6.35
CA LEU A 80 -4.45 -0.55 -6.60
C LEU A 80 -5.18 -1.53 -7.52
N ARG A 81 -4.56 -1.90 -8.63
CA ARG A 81 -5.13 -2.86 -9.58
C ARG A 81 -5.39 -4.22 -8.94
N ALA A 82 -4.43 -4.74 -8.17
CA ALA A 82 -4.56 -6.00 -7.46
C ALA A 82 -5.69 -5.96 -6.41
N ALA A 83 -5.95 -4.80 -5.81
CA ALA A 83 -7.06 -4.54 -4.91
C ALA A 83 -8.41 -4.29 -5.62
N GLY A 84 -8.43 -4.34 -6.96
CA GLY A 84 -9.64 -4.14 -7.76
C GLY A 84 -10.03 -2.68 -8.02
N VAL A 85 -9.14 -1.74 -7.71
CA VAL A 85 -9.34 -0.30 -8.00
C VAL A 85 -9.16 -0.06 -9.50
N ARG A 86 -10.06 0.71 -10.09
CA ARG A 86 -10.07 1.08 -11.51
C ARG A 86 -10.20 2.60 -11.64
N ASP A 87 -9.77 3.10 -12.77
CA ASP A 87 -9.96 4.51 -13.17
C ASP A 87 -9.30 5.53 -12.20
N ASP A 88 -8.24 5.11 -11.48
CA ASP A 88 -7.49 5.92 -10.52
C ASP A 88 -8.37 6.63 -9.46
N THR A 89 -9.55 6.05 -9.16
CA THR A 89 -10.53 6.55 -8.18
C THR A 89 -10.65 5.58 -7.02
N LEU A 90 -10.46 6.06 -5.79
CA LEU A 90 -10.53 5.24 -4.58
C LEU A 90 -11.54 5.81 -3.58
N ASP A 91 -12.61 5.06 -3.31
CA ASP A 91 -13.60 5.39 -2.28
C ASP A 91 -13.37 4.58 -1.00
N LEU A 92 -12.86 5.27 0.02
CA LEU A 92 -12.63 4.76 1.36
C LEU A 92 -13.55 5.40 2.40
N SER A 93 -14.68 5.99 2.00
CA SER A 93 -15.63 6.57 2.94
C SER A 93 -16.11 5.53 3.94
N GLN A 94 -15.97 5.84 5.26
CA GLN A 94 -16.30 4.95 6.38
C GLN A 94 -15.55 3.59 6.39
N LYS A 95 -14.43 3.47 5.70
CA LYS A 95 -13.72 2.18 5.50
C LYS A 95 -12.35 2.11 6.17
N LEU A 96 -11.84 3.23 6.69
CA LEU A 96 -10.58 3.23 7.41
C LEU A 96 -10.79 2.71 8.84
N GLY A 97 -10.60 1.40 9.01
CA GLY A 97 -10.63 0.77 10.33
C GLY A 97 -9.21 0.42 10.82
N GLY A 98 -9.07 0.02 12.07
CA GLY A 98 -7.84 -0.55 12.59
C GLY A 98 -6.77 0.48 13.01
N ASP A 99 -5.50 0.16 12.79
CA ASP A 99 -4.36 1.04 13.10
C ASP A 99 -4.29 2.21 12.11
N ARG A 100 -4.93 3.30 12.47
CA ARG A 100 -5.07 4.51 11.63
C ARG A 100 -3.75 5.06 11.08
N PRO A 101 -2.64 5.17 11.84
CA PRO A 101 -1.38 5.67 11.32
C PRO A 101 -0.86 4.82 10.15
N THR A 102 -0.93 3.50 10.27
CA THR A 102 -0.48 2.59 9.20
C THR A 102 -1.38 2.67 7.97
N VAL A 103 -2.70 2.71 8.17
CA VAL A 103 -3.68 2.83 7.08
C VAL A 103 -3.50 4.15 6.33
N LEU A 104 -3.40 5.26 7.06
CA LEU A 104 -3.19 6.59 6.46
C LEU A 104 -1.88 6.64 5.66
N ARG A 105 -0.82 6.01 6.13
CA ARG A 105 0.44 5.94 5.39
C ARG A 105 0.27 5.23 4.05
N VAL A 106 -0.41 4.10 4.01
CA VAL A 106 -0.69 3.38 2.74
C VAL A 106 -1.54 4.24 1.81
N VAL A 107 -2.59 4.89 2.33
CA VAL A 107 -3.47 5.76 1.54
C VAL A 107 -2.71 6.96 0.97
N VAL A 108 -1.86 7.58 1.78
CA VAL A 108 -0.97 8.68 1.38
C VAL A 108 -0.05 8.26 0.23
N GLU A 109 0.59 7.11 0.33
CA GLU A 109 1.44 6.58 -0.74
C GLU A 109 0.65 6.30 -2.03
N LEU A 110 -0.56 5.76 -1.91
CA LEU A 110 -1.42 5.50 -3.06
C LEU A 110 -1.92 6.79 -3.73
N SER A 111 -2.05 7.89 -2.98
CA SER A 111 -2.48 9.19 -3.53
C SER A 111 -1.54 9.74 -4.60
N ALA A 112 -0.29 9.26 -4.67
CA ALA A 112 0.67 9.62 -5.72
C ALA A 112 0.23 9.22 -7.14
N VAL A 113 -0.71 8.29 -7.27
CA VAL A 113 -1.17 7.77 -8.57
C VAL A 113 -2.70 7.82 -8.72
N LEU A 114 -3.42 8.33 -7.72
CA LEU A 114 -4.87 8.52 -7.75
C LEU A 114 -5.21 9.92 -8.27
N THR A 115 -6.30 10.03 -9.02
CA THR A 115 -6.93 11.31 -9.39
C THR A 115 -8.00 11.71 -8.39
N ASP A 116 -8.72 10.73 -7.83
CA ASP A 116 -9.84 10.94 -6.92
C ASP A 116 -9.69 10.08 -5.66
N LEU A 117 -9.78 10.72 -4.50
CA LEU A 117 -9.69 10.05 -3.21
C LEU A 117 -10.80 10.51 -2.28
N ASN A 118 -11.72 9.60 -1.93
CA ASN A 118 -12.77 9.88 -0.96
C ASN A 118 -12.44 9.24 0.40
N LEU A 119 -12.16 10.10 1.37
CA LEU A 119 -11.84 9.72 2.76
C LEU A 119 -12.92 10.17 3.75
N ARG A 120 -14.12 10.48 3.28
CA ARG A 120 -15.22 10.98 4.12
C ARG A 120 -15.52 10.04 5.28
N LEU A 121 -15.87 10.60 6.46
CA LEU A 121 -16.35 9.87 7.64
C LEU A 121 -15.34 8.82 8.19
N ASN A 122 -14.07 9.18 8.32
CA ASN A 122 -13.02 8.27 8.81
C ASN A 122 -12.33 8.72 10.09
N ASP A 123 -12.79 9.81 10.72
CA ASP A 123 -12.22 10.33 11.97
C ASP A 123 -10.68 10.53 11.91
N ILE A 124 -10.22 11.12 10.81
CA ILE A 124 -8.79 11.32 10.50
C ILE A 124 -8.10 12.25 11.51
N GLY A 125 -8.80 13.27 12.00
CA GLY A 125 -8.29 14.25 12.94
C GLY A 125 -7.21 15.18 12.36
N ASN A 126 -6.60 16.00 13.22
CA ASN A 126 -5.57 16.96 12.80
C ASN A 126 -4.27 16.28 12.34
N ASP A 127 -3.83 15.24 13.03
CA ASP A 127 -2.55 14.57 12.72
C ASP A 127 -2.63 13.82 11.38
N GLY A 128 -3.76 13.16 11.13
CA GLY A 128 -4.00 12.54 9.83
C GLY A 128 -4.09 13.56 8.69
N ALA A 129 -4.74 14.70 8.93
CA ALA A 129 -4.81 15.79 7.95
C ALA A 129 -3.44 16.38 7.63
N LYS A 130 -2.53 16.49 8.61
CA LYS A 130 -1.14 16.92 8.41
C LYS A 130 -0.38 15.90 7.55
N ALA A 131 -0.50 14.60 7.84
CA ALA A 131 0.14 13.55 7.05
C ALA A 131 -0.33 13.57 5.59
N ILE A 132 -1.63 13.77 5.36
CA ILE A 132 -2.19 13.95 4.01
C ILE A 132 -1.63 15.21 3.35
N ALA A 133 -1.53 16.33 4.07
CA ALA A 133 -0.98 17.57 3.56
C ALA A 133 0.49 17.44 3.12
N GLU A 134 1.31 16.71 3.87
CA GLU A 134 2.70 16.43 3.51
C GLU A 134 2.78 15.65 2.19
N ALA A 135 1.91 14.66 2.00
CA ALA A 135 1.83 13.90 0.76
C ALA A 135 1.38 14.75 -0.43
N LEU A 136 0.33 15.57 -0.24
CA LEU A 136 -0.15 16.47 -1.29
C LEU A 136 0.93 17.43 -1.79
N GLY A 137 1.82 17.87 -0.92
CA GLY A 137 2.97 18.69 -1.30
C GLY A 137 3.99 17.97 -2.20
N SER A 138 4.01 16.64 -2.16
CA SER A 138 4.96 15.82 -2.91
C SER A 138 4.37 15.27 -4.23
N TYR A 139 3.04 15.10 -4.31
CA TYR A 139 2.37 14.46 -5.42
C TYR A 139 1.32 15.38 -6.04
N ARG A 140 1.37 15.56 -7.36
CA ARG A 140 0.50 16.51 -8.11
C ARG A 140 -0.51 15.81 -9.03
N VAL A 141 -0.86 14.58 -8.76
CA VAL A 141 -1.78 13.80 -9.59
C VAL A 141 -3.21 13.92 -9.07
N LEU A 142 -3.38 14.02 -7.74
CA LEU A 142 -4.68 14.07 -7.09
C LEU A 142 -5.39 15.40 -7.42
N THR A 143 -6.57 15.31 -8.03
CA THR A 143 -7.42 16.44 -8.42
C THR A 143 -8.61 16.61 -7.50
N ASP A 144 -9.13 15.52 -6.97
CA ASP A 144 -10.28 15.49 -6.08
C ASP A 144 -9.98 14.77 -4.77
N LEU A 145 -10.15 15.48 -3.65
CA LEU A 145 -9.96 14.96 -2.30
C LEU A 145 -11.15 15.32 -1.40
N ASN A 146 -11.88 14.31 -0.95
CA ASN A 146 -12.97 14.48 -0.01
C ASN A 146 -12.55 14.11 1.42
N LEU A 147 -12.41 15.10 2.29
CA LEU A 147 -12.08 14.96 3.71
C LEU A 147 -13.27 15.28 4.64
N GLN A 148 -14.48 15.38 4.13
CA GLN A 148 -15.67 15.76 4.90
C GLN A 148 -15.90 14.82 6.10
N ASP A 149 -16.39 15.37 7.21
CA ASP A 149 -16.77 14.61 8.41
C ASP A 149 -15.63 13.76 9.02
N ASN A 150 -14.42 14.35 9.14
CA ASN A 150 -13.21 13.67 9.64
C ASN A 150 -12.65 14.23 10.95
N ASN A 151 -13.43 15.03 11.68
CA ASN A 151 -12.98 15.68 12.94
C ASN A 151 -11.68 16.50 12.78
N ILE A 152 -11.50 17.09 11.58
CA ILE A 152 -10.35 17.96 11.29
C ILE A 152 -10.67 19.36 11.86
N GLY A 153 -9.85 19.80 12.81
CA GLY A 153 -9.91 21.14 13.36
C GLY A 153 -9.13 22.16 12.51
N ALA A 154 -9.06 23.38 13.03
CA ALA A 154 -8.41 24.51 12.32
C ALA A 154 -6.96 24.23 11.93
N GLU A 155 -6.22 23.55 12.80
CA GLU A 155 -4.80 23.21 12.58
C GLU A 155 -4.58 22.26 11.42
N GLY A 156 -5.37 21.17 11.34
CA GLY A 156 -5.33 20.23 10.22
C GLY A 156 -5.81 20.85 8.91
N ALA A 157 -6.88 21.65 8.98
CA ALA A 157 -7.40 22.36 7.80
C ALA A 157 -6.38 23.37 7.24
N ASP A 158 -5.66 24.09 8.11
CA ASP A 158 -4.61 25.03 7.70
C ASP A 158 -3.42 24.30 7.02
N ALA A 159 -3.03 23.12 7.53
CA ALA A 159 -2.00 22.30 6.91
C ALA A 159 -2.39 21.88 5.48
N VAL A 160 -3.60 21.36 5.29
CA VAL A 160 -4.11 20.97 3.96
C VAL A 160 -4.20 22.18 3.03
N ALA A 161 -4.73 23.31 3.51
CA ALA A 161 -4.84 24.53 2.71
C ALA A 161 -3.49 25.08 2.28
N LYS A 162 -2.44 24.96 3.11
CA LYS A 162 -1.06 25.35 2.76
C LYS A 162 -0.49 24.43 1.69
N ALA A 163 -0.65 23.12 1.84
CA ALA A 163 -0.19 22.15 0.84
C ALA A 163 -0.81 22.38 -0.54
N LEU A 164 -2.12 22.63 -0.60
CA LEU A 164 -2.84 22.93 -1.85
C LEU A 164 -2.40 24.23 -2.52
N LYS A 165 -1.85 25.20 -1.77
CA LYS A 165 -1.35 26.48 -2.33
C LYS A 165 0.09 26.39 -2.81
N SER A 166 0.86 25.44 -2.32
CA SER A 166 2.28 25.28 -2.66
C SER A 166 2.52 24.38 -3.88
N GLY A 167 1.48 23.72 -4.35
CA GLY A 167 1.47 22.88 -5.55
C GLY A 167 0.93 23.59 -6.75
#